data_1f2c0e968ed572c549c71edf06add57e
#
_entry.id   1f2c0e968ed572c549c71edf06add57e
#
_cell.length_a   1.000
_cell.length_b   1.000
_cell.length_c   1.000
_cell.angle_alpha   90.00
_cell.angle_beta   90.00
_cell.angle_gamma   90.00
#
_symmetry.space_group_name_H-M   'P 1'
#
loop_
_entity.id
_entity.type
_entity.pdbx_description
1 polymer ?
#
loop_
_entity_poly.entity_id
_entity_poly.type
_entity_poly.pdbx_seq_one_letter_code
_entity_poly.pdbx_strand_id
1 'polypeptide(L)'
;MHVDQNKILGCLVGAAAADAMGAATEVRTQQQIKDYFGGWVTTFQKPPADTFGRCNEAGMCTDDFIQAKYIMDALLRHQRQVSDEAMREAFQQWLDYPYYANFTGPTTRAAMKAIFNDNRASLQGELEGEKQSVQIINKGNAEATNGAAMKIWPAAVLHPGDIDAAIACALQICRFTHNNVLAMSGAAAMAAATSEALRAQTNADSIIAAGIYGAQRGYLLAQEQGAMMV
;
A
#
# COMPACT_ATOMS: atom_id res chain seq x y z
N MET A 1 -5.06 1.45 -26.93
CA MET A 1 -5.81 2.38 -26.04
C MET A 1 -4.95 3.62 -25.82
N HIS A 2 -5.49 4.82 -26.02
CA HIS A 2 -4.73 6.06 -25.77
C HIS A 2 -4.74 6.32 -24.26
N VAL A 3 -3.59 6.25 -23.62
CA VAL A 3 -3.42 6.53 -22.18
C VAL A 3 -3.15 8.02 -22.03
N ASP A 4 -3.92 8.68 -21.17
CA ASP A 4 -3.71 10.08 -20.84
C ASP A 4 -2.57 10.20 -19.81
N GLN A 5 -1.45 10.76 -20.23
CA GLN A 5 -0.27 10.97 -19.39
C GLN A 5 -0.57 11.86 -18.17
N ASN A 6 -1.50 12.82 -18.30
CA ASN A 6 -1.89 13.67 -17.16
C ASN A 6 -2.62 12.87 -16.09
N LYS A 7 -3.40 11.84 -16.46
CA LYS A 7 -4.04 10.97 -15.48
C LYS A 7 -3.05 10.09 -14.74
N ILE A 8 -2.03 9.58 -15.44
CA ILE A 8 -0.93 8.86 -14.78
C ILE A 8 -0.20 9.78 -13.81
N LEU A 9 0.19 10.98 -14.26
CA LEU A 9 0.84 11.96 -13.39
C LEU A 9 -0.04 12.31 -12.19
N GLY A 10 -1.35 12.52 -12.43
CA GLY A 10 -2.34 12.77 -11.37
C GLY A 10 -2.44 11.63 -10.36
N CYS A 11 -2.38 10.38 -10.81
CA CYS A 11 -2.34 9.20 -9.93
C CYS A 11 -1.09 9.21 -9.03
N LEU A 12 0.09 9.43 -9.61
CA LEU A 12 1.35 9.45 -8.87
C LEU A 12 1.42 10.58 -7.86
N VAL A 13 1.10 11.81 -8.31
CA VAL A 13 1.11 13.00 -7.44
C VAL A 13 0.03 12.89 -6.38
N GLY A 14 -1.16 12.41 -6.75
CA GLY A 14 -2.27 12.20 -5.82
C GLY A 14 -1.96 11.19 -4.74
N ALA A 15 -1.35 10.05 -5.11
CA ALA A 15 -0.92 9.04 -4.16
C ALA A 15 0.13 9.58 -3.18
N ALA A 16 1.16 10.27 -3.68
CA ALA A 16 2.19 10.87 -2.85
C ALA A 16 1.63 11.95 -1.90
N ALA A 17 0.76 12.82 -2.43
CA ALA A 17 0.15 13.88 -1.63
C ALA A 17 -0.80 13.34 -0.56
N ALA A 18 -1.60 12.31 -0.88
CA ALA A 18 -2.52 11.69 0.07
C ALA A 18 -1.78 10.98 1.22
N ASP A 19 -0.72 10.23 0.90
CA ASP A 19 0.15 9.61 1.89
C ASP A 19 0.79 10.66 2.81
N ALA A 20 1.43 11.68 2.25
CA ALA A 20 2.08 12.75 3.02
C ALA A 20 1.08 13.56 3.88
N MET A 21 -0.16 13.74 3.43
CA MET A 21 -1.23 14.36 4.21
C MET A 21 -1.70 13.46 5.35
N GLY A 22 -1.83 12.15 5.08
CA GLY A 22 -2.28 11.14 6.04
C GLY A 22 -1.30 10.93 7.19
N ALA A 23 0.00 11.03 6.94
CA ALA A 23 1.07 10.76 7.91
C ALA A 23 0.92 11.53 9.23
N ALA A 24 0.40 12.76 9.20
CA ALA A 24 0.20 13.59 10.40
C ALA A 24 -1.03 13.19 11.22
N THR A 25 -2.00 12.49 10.63
CA THR A 25 -3.31 12.20 11.22
C THR A 25 -3.54 10.72 11.46
N GLU A 26 -2.58 9.87 11.10
CA GLU A 26 -2.66 8.42 11.24
C GLU A 26 -2.96 7.99 12.69
N VAL A 27 -3.78 6.93 12.82
CA VAL A 27 -4.27 6.34 14.08
C VAL A 27 -4.98 7.33 15.03
N ARG A 28 -5.51 8.45 14.51
CA ARG A 28 -6.25 9.45 15.27
C ARG A 28 -7.74 9.46 14.92
N THR A 29 -8.57 9.66 15.94
CA THR A 29 -9.98 9.97 15.72
C THR A 29 -10.15 11.39 15.16
N GLN A 30 -11.29 11.67 14.53
CA GLN A 30 -11.61 13.02 14.07
C GLN A 30 -11.51 14.09 15.17
N GLN A 31 -11.92 13.75 16.40
CA GLN A 31 -11.84 14.67 17.52
C GLN A 31 -10.38 14.96 17.90
N GLN A 32 -9.55 13.92 17.99
CA GLN A 32 -8.11 14.08 18.27
C GLN A 32 -7.39 14.93 17.21
N ILE A 33 -7.77 14.76 15.93
CA ILE A 33 -7.23 15.59 14.84
C ILE A 33 -7.60 17.07 15.04
N LYS A 34 -8.88 17.33 15.31
CA LYS A 34 -9.37 18.71 15.55
C LYS A 34 -8.75 19.35 16.78
N ASP A 35 -8.60 18.61 17.85
CA ASP A 35 -8.03 19.10 19.11
C ASP A 35 -6.53 19.42 18.95
N TYR A 36 -5.80 18.57 18.23
CA TYR A 36 -4.36 18.73 18.04
C TYR A 36 -4.03 19.84 17.03
N PHE A 37 -4.72 19.88 15.89
CA PHE A 37 -4.42 20.80 14.79
C PHE A 37 -5.31 22.06 14.78
N GLY A 38 -6.25 22.21 15.73
CA GLY A 38 -7.19 23.34 15.77
C GLY A 38 -8.29 23.27 14.72
N GLY A 39 -8.49 22.11 14.05
CA GLY A 39 -9.48 21.91 13.00
C GLY A 39 -9.13 20.79 12.04
N TRP A 40 -9.67 20.86 10.81
CA TRP A 40 -9.32 19.92 9.75
C TRP A 40 -7.94 20.25 9.18
N VAL A 41 -7.15 19.21 8.93
CA VAL A 41 -5.86 19.31 8.25
C VAL A 41 -6.10 19.51 6.75
N THR A 42 -5.69 20.67 6.23
CA THR A 42 -5.86 21.04 4.81
C THR A 42 -4.54 21.34 4.09
N THR A 43 -3.42 21.28 4.83
CA THR A 43 -2.07 21.50 4.31
C THR A 43 -1.13 20.44 4.88
N PHE A 44 0.01 20.24 4.25
CA PHE A 44 1.01 19.32 4.80
C PHE A 44 1.44 19.78 6.20
N GLN A 45 1.40 18.87 7.14
CA GLN A 45 1.80 19.08 8.53
C GLN A 45 2.96 18.15 8.88
N LYS A 46 3.83 18.61 9.78
CA LYS A 46 4.84 17.74 10.37
C LYS A 46 4.13 16.71 11.26
N PRO A 47 4.36 15.40 11.06
CA PRO A 47 3.76 14.38 11.89
C PRO A 47 4.15 14.56 13.37
N PRO A 48 3.20 14.41 14.31
CA PRO A 48 3.46 14.45 15.75
C PRO A 48 4.42 13.33 16.20
N ALA A 49 5.11 13.55 17.31
CA ALA A 49 6.11 12.63 17.85
C ALA A 49 5.55 11.25 18.25
N ASP A 50 4.24 11.14 18.45
CA ASP A 50 3.51 9.93 18.83
C ASP A 50 2.84 9.21 17.63
N THR A 51 3.18 9.57 16.38
CA THR A 51 2.72 8.90 15.16
C THR A 51 3.82 8.06 14.52
N PHE A 52 3.44 7.16 13.61
CA PHE A 52 4.43 6.39 12.83
C PHE A 52 5.28 7.30 11.95
N GLY A 53 4.72 8.35 11.39
CA GLY A 53 5.41 9.35 10.59
C GLY A 53 6.31 10.34 11.35
N ARG A 54 6.53 10.19 12.66
CA ARG A 54 7.24 11.13 13.53
C ARG A 54 8.64 11.57 13.07
N CYS A 55 9.28 10.78 12.22
CA CYS A 55 10.60 11.11 11.65
C CYS A 55 10.52 11.96 10.38
N ASN A 56 9.31 12.18 9.84
CA ASN A 56 9.10 12.94 8.62
C ASN A 56 9.04 14.45 8.89
N GLU A 57 9.46 15.21 7.89
CA GLU A 57 9.07 16.61 7.75
C GLU A 57 7.71 16.71 7.01
N ALA A 58 7.10 17.90 7.06
CA ALA A 58 5.84 18.15 6.37
C ALA A 58 5.97 17.86 4.86
N GLY A 59 5.06 17.07 4.32
CA GLY A 59 5.05 16.71 2.90
C GLY A 59 5.92 15.52 2.52
N MET A 60 6.58 14.86 3.47
CA MET A 60 7.29 13.61 3.21
C MET A 60 6.32 12.42 3.22
N CYS A 61 6.50 11.50 2.27
CA CYS A 61 5.76 10.27 2.16
C CYS A 61 6.19 9.23 3.19
N THR A 62 5.31 8.26 3.46
CA THR A 62 5.55 7.09 4.31
C THR A 62 5.72 5.82 3.47
N ASP A 63 5.47 4.66 4.07
CA ASP A 63 5.58 3.36 3.39
C ASP A 63 4.52 3.16 2.30
N ASP A 64 3.38 3.78 2.39
CA ASP A 64 2.29 3.65 1.42
C ASP A 64 2.76 4.02 0.01
N PHE A 65 3.38 5.17 -0.14
CA PHE A 65 3.89 5.62 -1.44
C PHE A 65 5.27 5.03 -1.75
N ILE A 66 6.18 4.99 -0.79
CA ILE A 66 7.58 4.59 -1.04
C ILE A 66 7.70 3.12 -1.46
N GLN A 67 6.96 2.19 -0.82
CA GLN A 67 6.94 0.80 -1.25
C GLN A 67 6.38 0.67 -2.68
N ALA A 68 5.26 1.34 -2.96
CA ALA A 68 4.68 1.34 -4.30
C ALA A 68 5.65 1.88 -5.36
N LYS A 69 6.38 2.97 -5.04
CA LYS A 69 7.42 3.52 -5.91
C LYS A 69 8.51 2.50 -6.22
N TYR A 70 9.06 1.82 -5.21
CA TYR A 70 10.09 0.80 -5.43
C TYR A 70 9.57 -0.39 -6.25
N ILE A 71 8.31 -0.80 -6.02
CA ILE A 71 7.65 -1.81 -6.85
C ILE A 71 7.57 -1.34 -8.31
N MET A 72 7.09 -0.12 -8.56
CA MET A 72 7.00 0.42 -9.92
C MET A 72 8.37 0.49 -10.58
N ASP A 73 9.38 1.01 -9.89
CA ASP A 73 10.75 1.12 -10.41
C ASP A 73 11.33 -0.25 -10.81
N ALA A 74 11.12 -1.26 -9.96
CA ALA A 74 11.55 -2.63 -10.26
C ALA A 74 10.79 -3.22 -11.46
N LEU A 75 9.46 -3.08 -11.49
CA LEU A 75 8.66 -3.59 -12.60
C LEU A 75 9.05 -2.95 -13.94
N LEU A 76 9.37 -1.65 -13.95
CA LEU A 76 9.85 -0.99 -15.16
C LEU A 76 11.20 -1.55 -15.64
N ARG A 77 12.13 -1.85 -14.72
CA ARG A 77 13.42 -2.50 -15.05
C ARG A 77 13.26 -3.94 -15.53
N HIS A 78 12.26 -4.66 -14.99
CA HIS A 78 11.95 -6.04 -15.32
C HIS A 78 10.84 -6.18 -16.39
N GLN A 79 10.83 -5.29 -17.39
CA GLN A 79 9.93 -5.35 -18.55
C GLN A 79 8.44 -5.40 -18.19
N ARG A 80 8.07 -4.77 -17.07
CA ARG A 80 6.71 -4.71 -16.50
C ARG A 80 6.16 -6.08 -16.05
N GLN A 81 7.03 -7.04 -15.79
CA GLN A 81 6.63 -8.37 -15.30
C GLN A 81 6.82 -8.48 -13.80
N VAL A 82 5.79 -8.99 -13.12
CA VAL A 82 5.88 -9.37 -11.71
C VAL A 82 6.60 -10.71 -11.62
N SER A 83 7.85 -10.68 -11.20
CA SER A 83 8.68 -11.87 -10.99
C SER A 83 9.27 -11.86 -9.58
N ASP A 84 9.77 -12.99 -9.13
CA ASP A 84 10.50 -13.08 -7.85
C ASP A 84 11.69 -12.13 -7.82
N GLU A 85 12.40 -11.96 -8.92
CA GLU A 85 13.55 -11.07 -9.03
C GLU A 85 13.12 -9.61 -8.89
N ALA A 86 12.08 -9.17 -9.64
CA ALA A 86 11.57 -7.81 -9.58
C ALA A 86 11.08 -7.47 -8.17
N MET A 87 10.34 -8.37 -7.55
CA MET A 87 9.80 -8.14 -6.22
C MET A 87 10.89 -8.16 -5.15
N ARG A 88 11.89 -9.06 -5.24
CA ARG A 88 13.06 -9.04 -4.35
C ARG A 88 13.84 -7.75 -4.48
N GLU A 89 14.05 -7.25 -5.69
CA GLU A 89 14.70 -5.97 -5.92
C GLU A 89 13.94 -4.82 -5.26
N ALA A 90 12.61 -4.73 -5.47
CA ALA A 90 11.77 -3.71 -4.87
C ALA A 90 11.82 -3.73 -3.34
N PHE A 91 11.69 -4.91 -2.75
CA PHE A 91 11.69 -5.07 -1.30
C PHE A 91 13.09 -4.97 -0.68
N GLN A 92 14.16 -5.25 -1.43
CA GLN A 92 15.51 -4.95 -0.97
C GLN A 92 15.71 -3.43 -0.85
N GLN A 93 15.24 -2.64 -1.83
CA GLN A 93 15.29 -1.17 -1.75
C GLN A 93 14.48 -0.64 -0.55
N TRP A 94 13.31 -1.26 -0.27
CA TRP A 94 12.55 -0.93 0.93
C TRP A 94 13.30 -1.28 2.21
N LEU A 95 13.93 -2.45 2.26
CA LEU A 95 14.72 -2.90 3.39
C LEU A 95 15.89 -1.94 3.68
N ASP A 96 16.50 -1.38 2.65
CA ASP A 96 17.63 -0.45 2.74
C ASP A 96 17.18 1.01 2.96
N TYR A 97 15.86 1.28 2.96
CA TYR A 97 15.31 2.61 3.19
C TYR A 97 15.62 3.08 4.62
N PRO A 98 16.12 4.33 4.80
CA PRO A 98 16.55 4.82 6.12
C PRO A 98 15.48 4.76 7.20
N TYR A 99 14.22 4.90 6.83
CA TYR A 99 13.08 4.88 7.75
C TYR A 99 12.30 3.56 7.73
N TYR A 100 12.87 2.49 7.16
CA TYR A 100 12.27 1.16 7.14
C TYR A 100 11.74 0.74 8.51
N ALA A 101 12.55 0.88 9.56
CA ALA A 101 12.19 0.47 10.92
C ALA A 101 11.05 1.31 11.51
N ASN A 102 10.86 2.53 11.04
CA ASN A 102 9.80 3.44 11.50
C ASN A 102 8.45 3.11 10.90
N PHE A 103 8.41 2.85 9.58
CA PHE A 103 7.17 2.73 8.83
C PHE A 103 6.68 1.30 8.63
N THR A 104 7.61 0.32 8.59
CA THR A 104 7.23 -1.05 8.21
C THR A 104 6.29 -1.69 9.23
N GLY A 105 5.06 -1.95 8.80
CA GLY A 105 4.06 -2.65 9.58
C GLY A 105 4.42 -4.13 9.86
N PRO A 106 3.79 -4.77 10.86
CA PRO A 106 4.14 -6.12 11.32
C PRO A 106 4.10 -7.18 10.21
N THR A 107 3.08 -7.14 9.35
CA THR A 107 2.89 -8.11 8.26
C THR A 107 4.01 -8.01 7.22
N THR A 108 4.32 -6.79 6.76
CA THR A 108 5.43 -6.57 5.82
C THR A 108 6.75 -6.95 6.45
N ARG A 109 6.98 -6.64 7.73
CA ARG A 109 8.20 -7.03 8.46
C ARG A 109 8.36 -8.54 8.54
N ALA A 110 7.26 -9.27 8.83
CA ALA A 110 7.29 -10.73 8.85
C ALA A 110 7.64 -11.31 7.47
N ALA A 111 7.11 -10.72 6.39
CA ALA A 111 7.47 -11.10 5.03
C ALA A 111 8.95 -10.80 4.72
N MET A 112 9.48 -9.64 5.11
CA MET A 112 10.90 -9.31 4.93
C MET A 112 11.81 -10.27 5.68
N LYS A 113 11.43 -10.65 6.91
CA LYS A 113 12.15 -11.67 7.66
C LYS A 113 12.20 -13.01 6.93
N ALA A 114 11.09 -13.43 6.36
CA ALA A 114 11.00 -14.69 5.62
C ALA A 114 11.78 -14.65 4.29
N ILE A 115 11.72 -13.54 3.55
CA ILE A 115 12.32 -13.41 2.23
C ILE A 115 13.83 -13.17 2.30
N PHE A 116 14.28 -12.33 3.25
CA PHE A 116 15.68 -11.85 3.34
C PHE A 116 16.41 -12.30 4.61
N ASN A 117 15.76 -13.10 5.47
CA ASN A 117 16.29 -13.45 6.80
C ASN A 117 16.60 -12.20 7.66
N ASP A 118 15.78 -11.15 7.50
CA ASP A 118 15.92 -9.89 8.22
C ASP A 118 15.53 -10.04 9.70
N ASN A 119 16.46 -9.78 10.60
CA ASN A 119 16.28 -9.87 12.06
C ASN A 119 16.33 -8.49 12.75
N ARG A 120 16.26 -7.37 12.02
CA ARG A 120 16.28 -6.03 12.61
C ARG A 120 15.09 -5.82 13.54
N ALA A 121 15.36 -5.25 14.73
CA ALA A 121 14.33 -4.92 15.69
C ALA A 121 13.39 -3.84 15.14
N SER A 122 12.12 -3.88 15.56
CA SER A 122 11.17 -2.82 15.27
C SER A 122 11.33 -1.67 16.25
N LEU A 123 11.53 -0.46 15.75
CA LEU A 123 11.41 0.75 16.57
C LEU A 123 9.94 1.10 16.89
N GLN A 124 8.99 0.45 16.24
CA GLN A 124 7.55 0.67 16.48
C GLN A 124 7.08 0.18 17.86
N GLY A 125 7.76 -0.80 18.47
CA GLY A 125 7.44 -1.30 19.82
C GLY A 125 7.82 -0.34 20.95
N GLU A 126 8.46 0.79 20.66
CA GLU A 126 8.94 1.76 21.66
C GLU A 126 8.04 3.01 21.78
N LEU A 127 6.91 3.07 21.06
CA LEU A 127 5.91 4.12 21.29
C LEU A 127 5.27 3.91 22.68
N GLU A 128 5.58 4.79 23.63
CA GLU A 128 4.92 4.82 24.92
C GLU A 128 3.41 5.02 24.72
N GLY A 129 2.63 4.00 25.00
CA GLY A 129 1.16 3.96 24.87
C GLY A 129 0.62 2.68 24.27
N GLU A 130 1.36 1.92 23.50
CA GLU A 130 0.94 0.59 23.02
C GLU A 130 1.18 -0.52 24.06
N LYS A 131 0.75 -0.29 25.31
CA LYS A 131 0.72 -1.36 26.33
C LYS A 131 -0.43 -2.34 26.17
N GLN A 132 -1.20 -2.28 25.09
CA GLN A 132 -1.99 -3.40 24.65
C GLN A 132 -1.17 -4.15 23.60
N SER A 133 -0.33 -5.04 24.10
CA SER A 133 0.20 -6.13 23.29
C SER A 133 -0.95 -6.92 22.70
N VAL A 134 -1.46 -6.50 21.56
CA VAL A 134 -2.06 -7.45 20.64
C VAL A 134 -0.93 -8.44 20.41
N GLN A 135 -1.06 -9.65 20.97
CA GLN A 135 -0.16 -10.75 20.60
C GLN A 135 -0.36 -10.93 19.10
N ILE A 136 0.49 -10.29 18.31
CA ILE A 136 0.54 -10.52 16.87
C ILE A 136 1.09 -11.93 16.76
N ILE A 137 0.19 -12.88 16.62
CA ILE A 137 0.53 -14.23 16.22
C ILE A 137 1.14 -14.07 14.86
N ASN A 138 2.46 -14.15 14.79
CA ASN A 138 3.21 -13.93 13.55
C ASN A 138 2.92 -15.08 12.58
N LYS A 139 1.91 -14.87 11.71
CA LYS A 139 1.51 -15.84 10.67
C LYS A 139 2.25 -15.59 9.34
N GLY A 140 3.36 -14.86 9.38
CA GLY A 140 4.09 -14.49 8.17
C GLY A 140 3.31 -13.49 7.33
N ASN A 141 3.15 -13.76 6.03
CA ASN A 141 2.41 -12.91 5.10
C ASN A 141 0.90 -13.18 5.04
N ALA A 142 0.34 -13.87 6.05
CA ALA A 142 -1.05 -14.32 6.06
C ALA A 142 -2.05 -13.33 6.68
N GLU A 143 -1.58 -12.19 7.19
CA GLU A 143 -2.43 -11.21 7.89
C GLU A 143 -3.26 -10.36 6.91
N ALA A 144 -4.51 -10.09 7.30
CA ALA A 144 -5.41 -9.20 6.58
C ALA A 144 -5.22 -7.75 7.02
N THR A 145 -4.21 -7.06 6.47
CA THR A 145 -3.97 -5.64 6.72
C THR A 145 -4.05 -4.81 5.46
N ASN A 146 -4.19 -3.47 5.59
CA ASN A 146 -4.25 -2.55 4.44
C ASN A 146 -2.93 -2.44 3.68
N GLY A 147 -1.83 -2.95 4.23
CA GLY A 147 -0.52 -2.95 3.58
C GLY A 147 -0.47 -3.63 2.20
N ALA A 148 -1.51 -4.39 1.83
CA ALA A 148 -1.71 -4.87 0.47
C ALA A 148 -2.23 -3.75 -0.45
N ALA A 149 -3.29 -3.05 -0.04
CA ALA A 149 -4.01 -2.08 -0.87
C ALA A 149 -3.23 -0.76 -1.05
N MET A 150 -2.53 -0.30 0.00
CA MET A 150 -1.81 0.97 0.02
C MET A 150 -0.74 1.08 -1.08
N LYS A 151 -0.07 -0.01 -1.43
CA LYS A 151 1.06 -0.02 -2.37
C LYS A 151 0.72 -0.53 -3.76
N ILE A 152 -0.56 -0.61 -4.15
CA ILE A 152 -0.97 -1.38 -5.33
C ILE A 152 -1.21 -0.54 -6.59
N TRP A 153 -1.16 0.80 -6.52
CA TRP A 153 -1.35 1.64 -7.70
C TRP A 153 -0.41 1.31 -8.89
N PRO A 154 0.82 0.72 -8.72
CA PRO A 154 1.62 0.28 -9.86
C PRO A 154 0.91 -0.68 -10.79
N ALA A 155 0.11 -1.61 -10.24
CA ALA A 155 -0.66 -2.55 -11.05
C ALA A 155 -1.64 -1.83 -11.99
N ALA A 156 -2.31 -0.79 -11.51
CA ALA A 156 -3.23 -0.01 -12.32
C ALA A 156 -2.52 0.85 -13.38
N VAL A 157 -1.38 1.46 -13.02
CA VAL A 157 -0.59 2.29 -13.96
C VAL A 157 0.00 1.45 -15.09
N LEU A 158 0.35 0.19 -14.83
CA LEU A 158 0.81 -0.74 -15.86
C LEU A 158 -0.31 -1.23 -16.78
N HIS A 159 -1.55 -1.24 -16.29
CA HIS A 159 -2.74 -1.74 -16.97
C HIS A 159 -3.90 -0.72 -16.95
N PRO A 160 -3.69 0.51 -17.50
CA PRO A 160 -4.70 1.56 -17.46
C PRO A 160 -5.93 1.19 -18.29
N GLY A 161 -7.09 1.10 -17.65
CA GLY A 161 -8.35 0.72 -18.27
C GLY A 161 -8.52 -0.77 -18.58
N ASP A 162 -7.53 -1.60 -18.28
CA ASP A 162 -7.62 -3.06 -18.30
C ASP A 162 -7.75 -3.58 -16.87
N ILE A 163 -8.99 -3.61 -16.39
CA ILE A 163 -9.31 -3.90 -14.99
C ILE A 163 -8.86 -5.32 -14.60
N ASP A 164 -9.09 -6.31 -15.45
CA ASP A 164 -8.74 -7.70 -15.13
C ASP A 164 -7.23 -7.92 -15.10
N ALA A 165 -6.48 -7.31 -16.01
CA ALA A 165 -5.02 -7.33 -15.98
C ALA A 165 -4.47 -6.60 -14.74
N ALA A 166 -5.07 -5.46 -14.35
CA ALA A 166 -4.69 -4.76 -13.14
C ALA A 166 -4.94 -5.60 -11.87
N ILE A 167 -6.08 -6.30 -11.79
CA ILE A 167 -6.40 -7.23 -10.70
C ILE A 167 -5.35 -8.36 -10.65
N ALA A 168 -5.08 -9.02 -11.78
CA ALA A 168 -4.12 -10.13 -11.84
C ALA A 168 -2.72 -9.68 -11.39
N CYS A 169 -2.25 -8.53 -11.87
CA CYS A 169 -0.99 -7.93 -11.47
C CYS A 169 -0.96 -7.60 -9.96
N ALA A 170 -2.05 -7.03 -9.43
CA ALA A 170 -2.19 -6.70 -8.01
C ALA A 170 -2.07 -7.95 -7.12
N LEU A 171 -2.74 -9.03 -7.47
CA LEU A 171 -2.67 -10.28 -6.72
C LEU A 171 -1.26 -10.88 -6.71
N GLN A 172 -0.54 -10.81 -7.85
CA GLN A 172 0.85 -11.25 -7.92
C GLN A 172 1.76 -10.43 -7.00
N ILE A 173 1.64 -9.10 -6.99
CA ILE A 173 2.40 -8.21 -6.10
C ILE A 173 2.08 -8.51 -4.62
N CYS A 174 0.79 -8.67 -4.28
CA CYS A 174 0.35 -8.86 -2.90
C CYS A 174 0.91 -10.13 -2.26
N ARG A 175 1.03 -11.22 -3.00
CA ARG A 175 1.46 -12.53 -2.48
C ARG A 175 2.80 -12.48 -1.74
N PHE A 176 3.67 -11.55 -2.08
CA PHE A 176 4.99 -11.42 -1.44
C PHE A 176 4.91 -10.97 0.02
N THR A 177 3.91 -10.16 0.36
CA THR A 177 3.78 -9.60 1.72
C THR A 177 2.43 -9.87 2.39
N HIS A 178 1.37 -10.10 1.61
CA HIS A 178 0.00 -10.26 2.09
C HIS A 178 -0.72 -11.36 1.32
N ASN A 179 -0.38 -12.61 1.57
CA ASN A 179 -1.02 -13.77 0.95
C ASN A 179 -2.29 -14.18 1.71
N ASN A 180 -3.22 -13.25 1.86
CA ASN A 180 -4.47 -13.40 2.57
C ASN A 180 -5.64 -12.95 1.69
N VAL A 181 -6.72 -13.72 1.67
CA VAL A 181 -7.86 -13.51 0.76
C VAL A 181 -8.47 -12.11 0.91
N LEU A 182 -8.66 -11.61 2.15
CA LEU A 182 -9.25 -10.29 2.38
C LEU A 182 -8.30 -9.16 1.99
N ALA A 183 -7.01 -9.28 2.33
CA ALA A 183 -5.99 -8.30 1.94
C ALA A 183 -5.87 -8.21 0.41
N MET A 184 -5.85 -9.36 -0.27
CA MET A 184 -5.78 -9.44 -1.73
C MET A 184 -7.06 -8.93 -2.40
N SER A 185 -8.24 -9.17 -1.81
CA SER A 185 -9.51 -8.59 -2.26
C SER A 185 -9.49 -7.06 -2.21
N GLY A 186 -9.01 -6.47 -1.10
CA GLY A 186 -8.86 -5.02 -0.97
C GLY A 186 -7.86 -4.43 -1.98
N ALA A 187 -6.74 -5.10 -2.21
CA ALA A 187 -5.77 -4.68 -3.21
C ALA A 187 -6.35 -4.74 -4.64
N ALA A 188 -7.08 -5.80 -4.97
CA ALA A 188 -7.76 -5.93 -6.26
C ALA A 188 -8.82 -4.85 -6.47
N ALA A 189 -9.57 -4.47 -5.42
CA ALA A 189 -10.51 -3.35 -5.45
C ALA A 189 -9.81 -2.04 -5.82
N MET A 190 -8.70 -1.73 -5.15
CA MET A 190 -7.92 -0.51 -5.40
C MET A 190 -7.30 -0.51 -6.80
N ALA A 191 -6.75 -1.63 -7.25
CA ALA A 191 -6.18 -1.74 -8.60
C ALA A 191 -7.24 -1.54 -9.68
N ALA A 192 -8.42 -2.16 -9.52
CA ALA A 192 -9.54 -2.05 -10.45
C ALA A 192 -10.07 -0.61 -10.52
N ALA A 193 -10.35 0.01 -9.38
CA ALA A 193 -10.82 1.39 -9.30
C ALA A 193 -9.82 2.38 -9.92
N THR A 194 -8.55 2.23 -9.59
CA THR A 194 -7.48 3.08 -10.13
C THR A 194 -7.31 2.87 -11.63
N SER A 195 -7.33 1.63 -12.12
CA SER A 195 -7.26 1.31 -13.56
C SER A 195 -8.42 1.95 -14.33
N GLU A 196 -9.66 1.88 -13.80
CA GLU A 196 -10.81 2.56 -14.39
C GLU A 196 -10.64 4.08 -14.39
N ALA A 197 -10.14 4.66 -13.29
CA ALA A 197 -9.89 6.10 -13.18
C ALA A 197 -8.88 6.62 -14.21
N LEU A 198 -7.96 5.77 -14.67
CA LEU A 198 -6.95 6.10 -15.68
C LEU A 198 -7.50 6.09 -17.12
N ARG A 199 -8.74 5.66 -17.36
CA ARG A 199 -9.36 5.73 -18.69
C ARG A 199 -9.60 7.18 -19.10
N ALA A 200 -9.55 7.44 -20.40
CA ALA A 200 -9.76 8.79 -20.94
C ALA A 200 -11.16 9.34 -20.55
N GLN A 201 -12.17 8.47 -20.57
CA GLN A 201 -13.52 8.81 -20.15
C GLN A 201 -13.94 7.88 -19.00
N THR A 202 -14.21 8.46 -17.84
CA THR A 202 -14.66 7.78 -16.63
C THR A 202 -15.44 8.76 -15.74
N ASN A 203 -16.18 8.23 -14.78
CA ASN A 203 -16.90 8.99 -13.77
C ASN A 203 -16.85 8.27 -12.41
N ALA A 204 -17.35 8.90 -11.36
CA ALA A 204 -17.32 8.33 -10.02
C ALA A 204 -18.05 6.98 -9.92
N ASP A 205 -19.19 6.84 -10.59
CA ASP A 205 -19.98 5.60 -10.52
C ASP A 205 -19.25 4.44 -11.18
N SER A 206 -18.60 4.65 -12.35
CA SER A 206 -17.82 3.61 -13.02
C SER A 206 -16.59 3.21 -12.19
N ILE A 207 -15.93 4.15 -11.52
CA ILE A 207 -14.79 3.89 -10.64
C ILE A 207 -15.22 3.07 -9.42
N ILE A 208 -16.35 3.42 -8.79
CA ILE A 208 -16.89 2.68 -7.66
C ILE A 208 -17.31 1.26 -8.10
N ALA A 209 -17.99 1.14 -9.24
CA ALA A 209 -18.40 -0.17 -9.79
C ALA A 209 -17.17 -1.06 -10.08
N ALA A 210 -16.11 -0.49 -10.66
CA ALA A 210 -14.86 -1.20 -10.89
C ALA A 210 -14.21 -1.66 -9.57
N GLY A 211 -14.22 -0.83 -8.53
CA GLY A 211 -13.72 -1.20 -7.21
C GLY A 211 -14.50 -2.36 -6.58
N ILE A 212 -15.83 -2.32 -6.64
CA ILE A 212 -16.70 -3.42 -6.15
C ILE A 212 -16.43 -4.71 -6.93
N TYR A 213 -16.37 -4.63 -8.26
CA TYR A 213 -16.01 -5.76 -9.12
C TYR A 213 -14.65 -6.32 -8.75
N GLY A 214 -13.65 -5.44 -8.59
CA GLY A 214 -12.28 -5.81 -8.21
C GLY A 214 -12.22 -6.54 -6.87
N ALA A 215 -12.97 -6.08 -5.87
CA ALA A 215 -13.07 -6.76 -4.58
C ALA A 215 -13.61 -8.18 -4.72
N GLN A 216 -14.73 -8.35 -5.42
CA GLN A 216 -15.38 -9.65 -5.63
C GLN A 216 -14.49 -10.60 -6.43
N ARG A 217 -13.97 -10.13 -7.55
CA ARG A 217 -13.11 -10.93 -8.43
C ARG A 217 -11.80 -11.29 -7.75
N GLY A 218 -11.17 -10.33 -7.05
CA GLY A 218 -9.94 -10.55 -6.29
C GLY A 218 -10.11 -11.55 -5.16
N TYR A 219 -11.25 -11.52 -4.45
CA TYR A 219 -11.57 -12.50 -3.42
C TYR A 219 -11.59 -13.93 -3.99
N LEU A 220 -12.33 -14.14 -5.08
CA LEU A 220 -12.45 -15.47 -5.73
C LEU A 220 -11.09 -15.97 -6.24
N LEU A 221 -10.36 -15.12 -6.98
CA LEU A 221 -9.05 -15.48 -7.51
C LEU A 221 -8.02 -15.77 -6.41
N ALA A 222 -8.06 -15.03 -5.31
CA ALA A 222 -7.17 -15.28 -4.17
C ALA A 222 -7.45 -16.64 -3.51
N GLN A 223 -8.73 -17.03 -3.40
CA GLN A 223 -9.10 -18.37 -2.92
C GLN A 223 -8.61 -19.47 -3.88
N GLU A 224 -8.85 -19.31 -5.18
CA GLU A 224 -8.40 -20.25 -6.23
C GLU A 224 -6.87 -20.44 -6.20
N GLN A 225 -6.12 -19.39 -5.88
CA GLN A 225 -4.67 -19.39 -5.76
C GLN A 225 -4.15 -19.92 -4.42
N GLY A 226 -5.03 -20.33 -3.51
CA GLY A 226 -4.68 -20.88 -2.21
C GLY A 226 -4.18 -19.83 -1.21
N ALA A 227 -4.61 -18.58 -1.33
CA ALA A 227 -4.36 -17.58 -0.31
C ALA A 227 -5.04 -17.95 1.01
N MET A 228 -4.46 -17.54 2.14
CA MET A 228 -4.97 -17.91 3.45
C MET A 228 -6.29 -17.20 3.74
N MET A 229 -7.23 -17.93 4.33
CA MET A 229 -8.45 -17.40 4.91
C MET A 229 -8.25 -17.22 6.42
N VAL A 230 -8.73 -16.11 6.96
CA VAL A 230 -8.74 -15.86 8.41
C VAL A 230 -9.97 -16.51 9.02
#